data_fb302dccbe946ebb57c06cbfda1fd978
#
_entry.id   fb302dccbe946ebb57c06cbfda1fd978
#
_cell.length_a   1.000
_cell.length_b   1.000
_cell.length_c   1.000
_cell.angle_alpha   90.00
_cell.angle_beta   90.00
_cell.angle_gamma   90.00
#
_symmetry.space_group_name_H-M   'P 1'
#
loop_
_entity.id
_entity.type
_entity.pdbx_description
1 polymer ?
#
loop_
_entity_poly.entity_id
_entity_poly.type
_entity_poly.pdbx_seq_one_letter_code
_entity_poly.pdbx_strand_id
1 'polypeptide(L)'
;MNTLKKFGLAITLFFFSFAINAQEESTENTKEPRTKEGFSFGVLPTISFDTDLGFQYGGLIQLYDYRKPAEYPDYRQMWKLEISRYTKGSGINQLYYDAKNLLPHRLRLVANLAYLTEQKLDFFGFNGYQSYFNPDFIDEDSHDYITRVFYGHQRKQFRFNSELIGHLPWNNFYWLGGVGVFHTEVATIDRNKIDKHLPDVPTLYDEYVKWSIIPENEKKGGFTNHFKVGALYDTRDIEANPSRGIWAEAVVVYTPKFFFNDDVNYWKLSATWRQYFTFVPNKLTFAYRLMYQGTIGGHTPFYMQPYMINAYTPVTKLDGLGGGKSIRGVMRNRVVGDGFVLGNAELRWKMFRTVIARQNFYLGLNAFADAGMVVQQIKFDKSLVLADAEMARHFNTDFLNNDGIHPSAGLGLRAVLNENFILAIDYGLPFNKQDGNKGGLYISIGNLF
;
A
#
# COMPACT_ATOMS: atom_id res chain seq x y z
N MET A 1 -22.97 12.72 -13.64
CA MET A 1 -24.20 11.94 -13.31
C MET A 1 -24.18 10.49 -13.82
N ASN A 2 -23.54 10.21 -14.96
CA ASN A 2 -23.45 8.82 -15.49
C ASN A 2 -22.47 7.88 -14.73
N THR A 3 -21.46 8.41 -14.08
CA THR A 3 -20.45 7.61 -13.33
C THR A 3 -21.03 7.04 -12.04
N LEU A 4 -21.84 7.80 -11.30
CA LEU A 4 -22.49 7.33 -10.07
C LEU A 4 -23.53 6.22 -10.34
N LYS A 5 -24.25 6.27 -11.47
CA LYS A 5 -25.20 5.21 -11.85
C LYS A 5 -24.49 3.90 -12.22
N LYS A 6 -23.32 3.97 -12.85
CA LYS A 6 -22.48 2.79 -13.14
C LYS A 6 -21.87 2.20 -11.86
N PHE A 7 -21.58 3.03 -10.86
CA PHE A 7 -21.11 2.60 -9.54
C PHE A 7 -22.17 1.86 -8.73
N GLY A 8 -23.40 2.38 -8.71
CA GLY A 8 -24.53 1.70 -8.04
C GLY A 8 -24.79 0.31 -8.61
N LEU A 9 -24.68 0.14 -9.93
CA LEU A 9 -24.87 -1.14 -10.61
C LEU A 9 -23.75 -2.15 -10.29
N ALA A 10 -22.50 -1.71 -10.17
CA ALA A 10 -21.35 -2.58 -9.82
C ALA A 10 -21.43 -3.07 -8.37
N ILE A 11 -21.84 -2.21 -7.44
CA ILE A 11 -22.05 -2.59 -6.03
C ILE A 11 -23.24 -3.57 -5.92
N THR A 12 -24.31 -3.35 -6.65
CA THR A 12 -25.48 -4.25 -6.67
C THR A 12 -25.12 -5.61 -7.27
N LEU A 13 -24.32 -5.66 -8.33
CA LEU A 13 -23.82 -6.91 -8.92
C LEU A 13 -22.86 -7.65 -7.99
N PHE A 14 -22.06 -6.95 -7.20
CA PHE A 14 -21.17 -7.54 -6.20
C PHE A 14 -21.95 -8.23 -5.07
N PHE A 15 -23.01 -7.59 -4.57
CA PHE A 15 -23.92 -8.21 -3.58
C PHE A 15 -24.75 -9.34 -4.18
N PHE A 16 -25.10 -9.27 -5.47
CA PHE A 16 -25.87 -10.33 -6.15
C PHE A 16 -25.06 -11.60 -6.38
N SER A 17 -23.77 -11.50 -6.70
CA SER A 17 -22.89 -12.68 -6.83
C SER A 17 -22.64 -13.39 -5.49
N PHE A 18 -22.69 -12.67 -4.36
CA PHE A 18 -22.66 -13.26 -3.03
C PHE A 18 -23.99 -13.97 -2.67
N ALA A 19 -25.13 -13.45 -3.17
CA ALA A 19 -26.45 -14.04 -2.95
C ALA A 19 -26.65 -15.35 -3.73
N ILE A 20 -26.05 -15.48 -4.92
CA ILE A 20 -26.21 -16.68 -5.76
C ILE A 20 -25.53 -17.91 -5.14
N ASN A 21 -24.41 -17.74 -4.42
CA ASN A 21 -23.78 -18.85 -3.68
C ASN A 21 -24.48 -19.19 -2.34
N ALA A 22 -25.47 -18.41 -1.93
CA ALA A 22 -26.24 -18.62 -0.70
C ALA A 22 -27.60 -19.31 -0.95
N GLN A 23 -27.98 -19.60 -2.20
CA GLN A 23 -29.33 -20.03 -2.57
C GLN A 23 -29.49 -21.55 -2.75
N GLU A 24 -28.48 -22.39 -2.52
CA GLU A 24 -28.65 -23.83 -2.45
C GLU A 24 -28.79 -24.29 -1.00
N GLU A 25 -30.00 -24.74 -0.69
CA GLU A 25 -30.53 -25.46 0.49
C GLU A 25 -31.29 -24.60 1.53
N SER A 26 -32.58 -24.40 1.24
CA SER A 26 -33.60 -24.16 2.26
C SER A 26 -34.15 -25.51 2.73
N THR A 27 -33.61 -26.07 3.79
CA THR A 27 -34.31 -27.02 4.67
C THR A 27 -33.92 -26.75 6.12
N GLU A 28 -34.94 -26.50 6.94
CA GLU A 28 -34.81 -26.32 8.39
C GLU A 28 -34.00 -27.44 9.03
N ASN A 29 -32.85 -27.05 9.57
CA ASN A 29 -32.18 -27.74 10.66
C ASN A 29 -31.22 -26.76 11.32
N THR A 30 -31.28 -26.65 12.62
CA THR A 30 -30.31 -26.00 13.51
C THR A 30 -28.94 -26.65 13.29
N LYS A 31 -28.23 -26.26 12.23
CA LYS A 31 -26.87 -26.74 11.94
C LYS A 31 -25.87 -25.81 12.63
N GLU A 32 -25.01 -26.41 13.45
CA GLU A 32 -23.78 -25.80 13.95
C GLU A 32 -22.99 -25.13 12.82
N PRO A 33 -22.18 -24.10 13.10
CA PRO A 33 -21.34 -23.43 12.08
C PRO A 33 -20.52 -24.48 11.34
N ARG A 34 -20.69 -24.56 10.01
CA ARG A 34 -19.94 -25.52 9.18
C ARG A 34 -18.44 -25.26 9.34
N THR A 35 -17.74 -26.11 10.04
CA THR A 35 -16.29 -26.14 10.05
C THR A 35 -15.79 -26.67 8.70
N LYS A 36 -14.83 -25.97 8.09
CA LYS A 36 -14.18 -26.43 6.86
C LYS A 36 -13.01 -27.34 7.21
N GLU A 37 -12.81 -28.37 6.42
CA GLU A 37 -11.64 -29.27 6.48
C GLU A 37 -11.07 -29.50 5.09
N GLY A 38 -9.80 -29.88 4.99
CA GLY A 38 -9.13 -30.15 3.74
C GLY A 38 -8.99 -28.89 2.86
N PHE A 39 -9.01 -29.10 1.56
CA PHE A 39 -8.84 -28.00 0.60
C PHE A 39 -10.16 -27.30 0.29
N SER A 40 -10.11 -25.96 0.31
CA SER A 40 -11.21 -25.10 -0.09
C SER A 40 -10.68 -24.04 -1.03
N PHE A 41 -11.33 -23.80 -2.15
CA PHE A 41 -10.95 -22.76 -3.08
C PHE A 41 -12.06 -21.71 -3.24
N GLY A 42 -11.66 -20.49 -3.56
CA GLY A 42 -12.56 -19.40 -3.88
C GLY A 42 -12.04 -18.65 -5.09
N VAL A 43 -12.95 -18.25 -5.96
CA VAL A 43 -12.66 -17.35 -7.08
C VAL A 43 -13.47 -16.09 -6.84
N LEU A 44 -12.78 -14.96 -6.80
CA LEU A 44 -13.39 -13.66 -6.55
C LEU A 44 -12.99 -12.67 -7.65
N PRO A 45 -13.92 -11.83 -8.13
CA PRO A 45 -13.53 -10.69 -8.94
C PRO A 45 -12.74 -9.71 -8.08
N THR A 46 -11.64 -9.20 -8.60
CA THR A 46 -10.93 -8.08 -8.00
C THR A 46 -11.56 -6.79 -8.50
N ILE A 47 -12.31 -6.13 -7.63
CA ILE A 47 -12.98 -4.87 -7.93
C ILE A 47 -12.64 -3.89 -6.81
N SER A 48 -11.99 -2.78 -7.17
CA SER A 48 -11.71 -1.69 -6.25
C SER A 48 -11.63 -0.35 -6.99
N PHE A 49 -11.57 0.72 -6.25
CA PHE A 49 -11.33 2.05 -6.80
C PHE A 49 -10.36 2.81 -5.92
N ASP A 50 -9.45 3.51 -6.59
CA ASP A 50 -8.48 4.39 -5.98
C ASP A 50 -8.37 5.64 -6.85
N THR A 51 -8.43 6.81 -6.24
CA THR A 51 -8.38 8.09 -6.98
C THR A 51 -7.09 8.21 -7.80
N ASP A 52 -5.99 7.70 -7.30
CA ASP A 52 -4.68 7.79 -7.95
C ASP A 52 -4.53 6.76 -9.08
N LEU A 53 -5.08 5.54 -8.91
CA LEU A 53 -4.93 4.40 -9.83
C LEU A 53 -6.13 4.19 -10.76
N GLY A 54 -7.29 4.71 -10.39
CA GLY A 54 -8.55 4.49 -11.08
C GLY A 54 -9.27 3.22 -10.64
N PHE A 55 -10.15 2.71 -11.50
CA PHE A 55 -10.92 1.48 -11.26
C PHE A 55 -10.05 0.25 -11.48
N GLN A 56 -10.02 -0.66 -10.48
CA GLN A 56 -9.36 -1.96 -10.58
C GLN A 56 -10.36 -3.03 -11.02
N TYR A 57 -9.93 -3.85 -11.96
CA TYR A 57 -10.68 -5.02 -12.42
C TYR A 57 -9.73 -6.20 -12.64
N GLY A 58 -10.22 -7.42 -12.38
CA GLY A 58 -9.40 -8.62 -12.49
C GLY A 58 -10.00 -9.81 -11.79
N GLY A 59 -9.16 -10.81 -11.53
CA GLY A 59 -9.52 -12.04 -10.84
C GLY A 59 -8.55 -12.37 -9.71
N LEU A 60 -9.10 -12.93 -8.66
CA LEU A 60 -8.43 -13.43 -7.49
C LEU A 60 -8.84 -14.88 -7.25
N ILE A 61 -7.87 -15.78 -7.22
CA ILE A 61 -8.07 -17.17 -6.86
C ILE A 61 -7.38 -17.40 -5.51
N GLN A 62 -8.10 -17.96 -4.55
CA GLN A 62 -7.56 -18.36 -3.25
C GLN A 62 -7.77 -19.84 -3.03
N LEU A 63 -6.74 -20.53 -2.59
CA LEU A 63 -6.76 -21.93 -2.20
C LEU A 63 -6.32 -22.02 -0.74
N TYR A 64 -7.14 -22.63 0.10
CA TYR A 64 -6.88 -22.84 1.51
C TYR A 64 -6.78 -24.32 1.82
N ASP A 65 -5.88 -24.68 2.73
CA ASP A 65 -5.78 -26.00 3.38
C ASP A 65 -6.09 -25.84 4.87
N TYR A 66 -7.26 -26.34 5.29
CA TYR A 66 -7.77 -26.28 6.68
C TYR A 66 -7.54 -27.56 7.47
N ARG A 67 -6.72 -28.41 7.11
CA ARG A 67 -6.32 -29.70 7.67
C ARG A 67 -7.28 -30.39 8.65
N LYS A 68 -7.71 -29.73 9.75
CA LYS A 68 -8.63 -30.28 10.78
C LYS A 68 -9.75 -29.28 11.10
N PRO A 69 -11.00 -29.76 11.30
CA PRO A 69 -12.13 -28.89 11.65
C PRO A 69 -11.91 -28.04 12.89
N ALA A 70 -11.18 -28.57 13.88
CA ALA A 70 -10.90 -27.89 15.14
C ALA A 70 -9.97 -26.66 15.01
N GLU A 71 -9.25 -26.51 13.89
CA GLU A 71 -8.37 -25.39 13.62
C GLU A 71 -9.08 -24.24 12.87
N TYR A 72 -10.30 -24.51 12.35
CA TYR A 72 -11.10 -23.48 11.68
C TYR A 72 -11.50 -22.37 12.66
N PRO A 73 -11.41 -21.06 12.30
CA PRO A 73 -11.22 -20.51 10.95
C PRO A 73 -9.75 -20.34 10.50
N ASP A 74 -8.78 -20.77 11.31
CA ASP A 74 -7.38 -20.71 10.90
C ASP A 74 -7.07 -21.78 9.84
N TYR A 75 -6.23 -21.38 8.87
CA TYR A 75 -5.73 -22.28 7.83
C TYR A 75 -4.29 -22.70 8.15
N ARG A 76 -3.92 -23.90 7.68
CA ARG A 76 -2.54 -24.35 7.69
C ARG A 76 -1.71 -23.65 6.59
N GLN A 77 -2.28 -23.56 5.39
CA GLN A 77 -1.64 -22.97 4.23
C GLN A 77 -2.68 -22.24 3.37
N MET A 78 -2.23 -21.19 2.70
CA MET A 78 -3.03 -20.42 1.77
C MET A 78 -2.20 -19.98 0.58
N TRP A 79 -2.74 -20.14 -0.61
CA TRP A 79 -2.21 -19.57 -1.86
C TRP A 79 -3.21 -18.55 -2.39
N LYS A 80 -2.70 -17.43 -2.87
CA LYS A 80 -3.49 -16.39 -3.52
C LYS A 80 -2.85 -16.02 -4.84
N LEU A 81 -3.56 -16.22 -5.96
CA LEU A 81 -3.19 -15.73 -7.27
C LEU A 81 -4.07 -14.55 -7.62
N GLU A 82 -3.48 -13.41 -7.91
CA GLU A 82 -4.17 -12.20 -8.36
C GLU A 82 -3.64 -11.76 -9.71
N ILE A 83 -4.55 -11.52 -10.66
CA ILE A 83 -4.26 -10.88 -11.94
C ILE A 83 -5.27 -9.74 -12.09
N SER A 84 -4.79 -8.51 -12.00
CA SER A 84 -5.65 -7.33 -12.06
C SER A 84 -5.01 -6.17 -12.79
N ARG A 85 -5.85 -5.26 -13.27
CA ARG A 85 -5.48 -4.05 -14.00
C ARG A 85 -6.26 -2.86 -13.44
N TYR A 86 -5.64 -1.70 -13.53
CA TYR A 86 -6.25 -0.42 -13.21
C TYR A 86 -6.46 0.40 -14.48
N THR A 87 -7.54 1.17 -14.52
CA THR A 87 -7.90 1.98 -15.71
C THR A 87 -6.86 3.04 -16.05
N LYS A 88 -6.03 3.46 -15.10
CA LYS A 88 -4.91 4.39 -15.32
C LYS A 88 -3.60 3.68 -15.69
N GLY A 89 -3.65 2.43 -16.17
CA GLY A 89 -2.53 1.73 -16.80
C GLY A 89 -1.63 0.93 -15.85
N SER A 90 -1.99 0.81 -14.57
CA SER A 90 -1.26 -0.06 -13.63
C SER A 90 -1.75 -1.49 -13.69
N GLY A 91 -0.88 -2.47 -13.43
CA GLY A 91 -1.20 -3.89 -13.37
C GLY A 91 -0.54 -4.61 -12.22
N ILE A 92 -1.25 -5.61 -11.67
CA ILE A 92 -0.75 -6.53 -10.66
C ILE A 92 -0.85 -7.95 -11.20
N ASN A 93 0.26 -8.69 -11.17
CA ASN A 93 0.27 -10.14 -11.29
C ASN A 93 1.01 -10.62 -10.03
N GLN A 94 0.33 -11.37 -9.16
CA GLN A 94 0.87 -11.75 -7.86
C GLN A 94 0.52 -13.18 -7.51
N LEU A 95 1.50 -13.92 -7.03
CA LEU A 95 1.32 -15.18 -6.33
C LEU A 95 1.80 -14.99 -4.89
N TYR A 96 0.89 -15.15 -3.94
CA TYR A 96 1.17 -15.04 -2.52
C TYR A 96 0.93 -16.39 -1.85
N TYR A 97 1.85 -16.78 -0.97
CA TYR A 97 1.80 -17.99 -0.17
C TYR A 97 1.97 -17.65 1.30
N ASP A 98 1.16 -18.25 2.16
CA ASP A 98 1.24 -18.12 3.61
C ASP A 98 0.99 -19.49 4.26
N ALA A 99 1.96 -19.97 5.01
CA ALA A 99 1.87 -21.20 5.77
C ALA A 99 2.13 -20.93 7.25
N LYS A 100 1.08 -21.01 8.05
CA LYS A 100 1.11 -20.66 9.49
C LYS A 100 1.83 -21.68 10.37
N ASN A 101 1.89 -22.93 9.96
CA ASN A 101 2.49 -24.04 10.71
C ASN A 101 3.24 -24.99 9.77
N LEU A 102 4.26 -24.51 9.08
CA LEU A 102 4.97 -25.26 8.05
C LEU A 102 5.81 -26.42 8.62
N LEU A 103 6.42 -26.22 9.78
CA LEU A 103 7.36 -27.15 10.44
C LEU A 103 6.91 -27.45 11.87
N PRO A 104 7.42 -28.52 12.50
CA PRO A 104 7.06 -28.92 13.87
C PRO A 104 7.24 -27.83 14.94
N HIS A 105 8.03 -26.79 14.65
CA HIS A 105 8.37 -25.71 15.57
C HIS A 105 7.46 -24.45 15.42
N ARG A 106 6.27 -24.57 14.83
CA ARG A 106 5.33 -23.45 14.65
C ARG A 106 5.94 -22.28 13.87
N LEU A 107 6.68 -22.55 12.82
CA LEU A 107 7.22 -21.54 11.93
C LEU A 107 6.14 -21.13 10.91
N ARG A 108 6.01 -19.81 10.70
CA ARG A 108 5.22 -19.25 9.61
C ARG A 108 6.14 -18.90 8.44
N LEU A 109 5.83 -19.39 7.25
CA LEU A 109 6.50 -19.01 6.01
C LEU A 109 5.55 -18.17 5.18
N VAL A 110 6.00 -16.99 4.81
CA VAL A 110 5.30 -16.11 3.85
C VAL A 110 6.18 -15.93 2.63
N ALA A 111 5.62 -16.09 1.43
CA ALA A 111 6.32 -15.82 0.19
C ALA A 111 5.42 -15.03 -0.77
N ASN A 112 6.01 -14.12 -1.51
CA ASN A 112 5.31 -13.27 -2.47
C ASN A 112 6.15 -13.15 -3.74
N LEU A 113 5.57 -13.53 -4.85
CA LEU A 113 6.10 -13.32 -6.19
C LEU A 113 5.17 -12.37 -6.91
N ALA A 114 5.66 -11.23 -7.37
CA ALA A 114 4.85 -10.25 -8.05
C ALA A 114 5.55 -9.67 -9.28
N TYR A 115 4.77 -9.40 -10.33
CA TYR A 115 5.15 -8.58 -11.45
C TYR A 115 4.18 -7.41 -11.56
N LEU A 116 4.70 -6.21 -11.30
CA LEU A 116 3.96 -4.96 -11.26
C LEU A 116 4.28 -4.15 -12.50
N THR A 117 3.27 -3.58 -13.13
CA THR A 117 3.44 -2.69 -14.28
C THR A 117 2.71 -1.37 -14.05
N GLU A 118 3.37 -0.26 -14.31
CA GLU A 118 2.81 1.07 -14.18
C GLU A 118 3.22 1.91 -15.39
N GLN A 119 2.24 2.24 -16.22
CA GLN A 119 2.46 3.08 -17.40
C GLN A 119 2.74 4.54 -16.99
N LYS A 120 2.17 4.96 -15.87
CA LYS A 120 2.44 6.21 -15.18
C LYS A 120 2.47 5.94 -13.68
N LEU A 121 3.65 5.89 -13.07
CA LEU A 121 3.83 5.96 -11.63
C LEU A 121 4.00 7.43 -11.26
N ASP A 122 3.22 7.90 -10.28
CA ASP A 122 3.28 9.27 -9.85
C ASP A 122 4.66 9.59 -9.25
N PHE A 123 5.25 10.69 -9.72
CA PHE A 123 6.54 11.21 -9.30
C PHE A 123 6.46 12.72 -9.16
N PHE A 124 6.48 13.21 -7.94
CA PHE A 124 6.41 14.64 -7.61
C PHE A 124 7.77 15.20 -7.17
N GLY A 125 8.85 14.47 -7.41
CA GLY A 125 10.18 14.78 -6.92
C GLY A 125 10.42 14.16 -5.53
N PHE A 126 11.42 14.69 -4.82
CA PHE A 126 11.86 14.18 -3.53
C PHE A 126 11.62 15.17 -2.40
N ASN A 127 11.68 14.63 -1.17
CA ASN A 127 11.71 15.39 0.09
C ASN A 127 10.43 16.21 0.36
N GLY A 128 9.27 15.67 -0.01
CA GLY A 128 7.98 16.25 0.32
C GLY A 128 7.79 17.67 -0.22
N TYR A 129 7.58 18.66 0.65
CA TYR A 129 7.36 20.05 0.24
C TYR A 129 8.58 20.75 -0.37
N GLN A 130 9.77 20.15 -0.32
CA GLN A 130 10.93 20.67 -1.07
C GLN A 130 10.62 20.70 -2.58
N SER A 131 9.89 19.71 -3.08
CA SER A 131 9.40 19.67 -4.46
C SER A 131 8.06 20.39 -4.57
N TYR A 132 7.96 21.36 -5.45
CA TYR A 132 6.76 22.16 -5.66
C TYR A 132 5.80 21.46 -6.62
N PHE A 133 4.57 21.22 -6.19
CA PHE A 133 3.51 20.74 -7.07
C PHE A 133 2.72 21.93 -7.63
N ASN A 134 2.75 22.10 -8.96
CA ASN A 134 1.92 23.06 -9.67
C ASN A 134 0.83 22.32 -10.47
N PRO A 135 -0.45 22.42 -10.09
CA PRO A 135 -1.54 21.81 -10.84
C PRO A 135 -1.69 22.33 -12.26
N ASP A 136 -1.28 23.57 -12.53
CA ASP A 136 -1.39 24.20 -13.85
C ASP A 136 -0.52 23.50 -14.91
N PHE A 137 0.57 22.85 -14.49
CA PHE A 137 1.43 22.07 -15.42
C PHE A 137 0.73 20.85 -16.03
N ILE A 138 -0.35 20.38 -15.42
CA ILE A 138 -1.12 19.19 -15.86
C ILE A 138 -2.56 19.52 -16.26
N ASP A 139 -2.97 20.79 -16.19
CA ASP A 139 -4.30 21.27 -16.57
C ASP A 139 -4.27 21.79 -18.01
N GLU A 140 -4.95 21.08 -18.92
CA GLU A 140 -4.98 21.40 -20.36
C GLU A 140 -5.61 22.77 -20.67
N ASP A 141 -6.39 23.32 -19.75
CA ASP A 141 -7.00 24.64 -19.87
C ASP A 141 -6.09 25.78 -19.32
N SER A 142 -4.96 25.44 -18.70
CA SER A 142 -4.03 26.41 -18.14
C SER A 142 -3.03 26.95 -19.16
N HIS A 143 -2.68 28.24 -19.03
CA HIS A 143 -1.60 28.86 -19.81
C HIS A 143 -0.23 28.22 -19.56
N ASP A 144 0.00 27.70 -18.34
CA ASP A 144 1.25 27.05 -17.92
C ASP A 144 1.27 25.54 -18.17
N TYR A 145 0.31 25.04 -18.94
CA TYR A 145 0.22 23.60 -19.25
C TYR A 145 1.50 23.07 -19.91
N ILE A 146 2.03 22.01 -19.36
CA ILE A 146 3.17 21.26 -19.92
C ILE A 146 2.66 19.97 -20.55
N THR A 147 2.18 19.04 -19.73
CA THR A 147 1.55 17.77 -20.14
C THR A 147 0.83 17.14 -18.95
N ARG A 148 -0.31 16.49 -19.18
CA ARG A 148 -1.04 15.78 -18.10
C ARG A 148 -0.26 14.62 -17.48
N VAL A 149 0.86 14.22 -18.06
CA VAL A 149 1.74 13.16 -17.55
C VAL A 149 3.03 13.71 -16.93
N PHE A 150 3.14 15.02 -16.75
CA PHE A 150 4.34 15.68 -16.26
C PHE A 150 4.88 15.08 -14.95
N TYR A 151 3.99 14.84 -14.00
CA TYR A 151 4.33 14.21 -12.71
C TYR A 151 4.26 12.69 -12.80
N GLY A 152 5.15 12.08 -13.58
CA GLY A 152 5.19 10.63 -13.65
C GLY A 152 6.33 10.06 -14.47
N HIS A 153 6.59 8.78 -14.27
CA HIS A 153 7.48 7.94 -15.06
C HIS A 153 6.90 6.53 -15.21
N GLN A 154 7.43 5.72 -16.12
CA GLN A 154 7.09 4.30 -16.20
C GLN A 154 7.87 3.48 -15.18
N ARG A 155 7.21 2.45 -14.62
CA ARG A 155 7.87 1.42 -13.83
C ARG A 155 7.35 0.04 -14.20
N LYS A 156 8.27 -0.92 -14.34
CA LYS A 156 7.99 -2.35 -14.26
C LYS A 156 8.84 -2.91 -13.14
N GLN A 157 8.26 -3.80 -12.34
CA GLN A 157 8.99 -4.38 -11.23
C GLN A 157 8.64 -5.84 -11.05
N PHE A 158 9.66 -6.70 -11.19
CA PHE A 158 9.64 -8.05 -10.67
C PHE A 158 10.05 -8.00 -9.20
N ARG A 159 9.31 -8.71 -8.34
CA ARG A 159 9.54 -8.72 -6.90
C ARG A 159 9.32 -10.13 -6.35
N PHE A 160 10.34 -10.66 -5.72
CA PHE A 160 10.25 -11.86 -4.91
C PHE A 160 10.63 -11.52 -3.48
N ASN A 161 9.80 -11.90 -2.51
CA ASN A 161 10.07 -11.84 -1.08
C ASN A 161 9.72 -13.18 -0.45
N SER A 162 10.54 -13.63 0.49
CA SER A 162 10.23 -14.77 1.34
C SER A 162 10.67 -14.47 2.77
N GLU A 163 9.80 -14.74 3.72
CA GLU A 163 9.98 -14.43 5.13
C GLU A 163 9.63 -15.64 5.99
N LEU A 164 10.50 -15.98 6.92
CA LEU A 164 10.31 -17.00 7.93
C LEU A 164 10.16 -16.33 9.29
N ILE A 165 9.12 -16.69 10.03
CA ILE A 165 8.79 -16.10 11.32
C ILE A 165 8.66 -17.21 12.33
N GLY A 166 9.32 -17.07 13.48
CA GLY A 166 9.31 -18.05 14.56
C GLY A 166 9.11 -17.41 15.92
N HIS A 167 8.67 -18.20 16.89
CA HIS A 167 8.50 -17.75 18.26
C HIS A 167 9.86 -17.53 18.94
N LEU A 168 9.94 -16.48 19.73
CA LEU A 168 10.99 -16.29 20.74
C LEU A 168 10.55 -16.94 22.07
N PRO A 169 11.46 -17.14 23.04
CA PRO A 169 11.10 -17.71 24.34
C PRO A 169 10.08 -16.91 25.15
N TRP A 170 9.88 -15.66 24.82
CA TRP A 170 8.91 -14.77 25.49
C TRP A 170 7.56 -14.82 24.82
N ASN A 171 6.49 -14.78 25.56
CA ASN A 171 5.13 -14.78 25.05
C ASN A 171 4.89 -13.59 24.11
N ASN A 172 4.24 -13.85 22.98
CA ASN A 172 3.87 -12.86 21.95
C ASN A 172 5.05 -12.19 21.23
N PHE A 173 6.28 -12.65 21.44
CA PHE A 173 7.45 -12.18 20.71
C PHE A 173 7.86 -13.20 19.63
N TYR A 174 8.21 -12.65 18.47
CA TYR A 174 8.59 -13.42 17.30
C TYR A 174 9.86 -12.83 16.69
N TRP A 175 10.70 -13.69 16.13
CA TRP A 175 11.77 -13.28 15.25
C TRP A 175 11.32 -13.39 13.79
N LEU A 176 11.91 -12.59 12.90
CA LEU A 176 11.70 -12.60 11.46
C LEU A 176 13.05 -12.66 10.77
N GLY A 177 13.17 -13.57 9.79
CA GLY A 177 14.28 -13.61 8.85
C GLY A 177 13.72 -13.71 7.44
N GLY A 178 14.28 -12.98 6.49
CA GLY A 178 13.76 -12.99 5.13
C GLY A 178 14.79 -12.64 4.08
N VAL A 179 14.43 -12.95 2.83
CA VAL A 179 15.19 -12.61 1.64
C VAL A 179 14.28 -12.00 0.60
N GLY A 180 14.80 -11.09 -0.23
CA GLY A 180 14.08 -10.52 -1.35
C GLY A 180 14.99 -10.28 -2.54
N VAL A 181 14.40 -10.35 -3.73
CA VAL A 181 15.06 -10.01 -5.00
C VAL A 181 14.09 -9.16 -5.80
N PHE A 182 14.53 -7.97 -6.17
CA PHE A 182 13.76 -7.04 -6.99
C PHE A 182 14.55 -6.72 -8.26
N HIS A 183 13.85 -6.69 -9.36
CA HIS A 183 14.33 -6.09 -10.59
C HIS A 183 13.36 -4.99 -10.98
N THR A 184 13.84 -3.76 -10.95
CA THR A 184 13.05 -2.57 -11.27
C THR A 184 13.55 -1.97 -12.58
N GLU A 185 12.65 -1.81 -13.54
CA GLU A 185 12.88 -1.05 -14.77
C GLU A 185 12.15 0.28 -14.65
N VAL A 186 12.87 1.37 -14.87
CA VAL A 186 12.32 2.73 -14.93
C VAL A 186 12.57 3.31 -16.31
N ALA A 187 11.60 4.04 -16.82
CA ALA A 187 11.70 4.72 -18.11
C ALA A 187 10.83 5.98 -18.13
N THR A 188 11.15 6.87 -19.06
CA THR A 188 10.25 7.95 -19.48
C THR A 188 8.91 7.40 -19.95
N ILE A 189 7.85 8.17 -19.77
CA ILE A 189 6.49 7.76 -20.16
C ILE A 189 6.40 7.55 -21.67
N ASP A 190 5.94 6.35 -22.06
CA ASP A 190 5.59 6.03 -23.45
C ASP A 190 4.22 6.64 -23.77
N ARG A 191 4.25 7.81 -24.40
CA ARG A 191 3.05 8.58 -24.76
C ARG A 191 2.15 7.84 -25.73
N ASN A 192 2.70 7.03 -26.63
CA ASN A 192 1.92 6.25 -27.59
C ASN A 192 1.00 5.23 -26.91
N LYS A 193 1.35 4.79 -25.69
CA LYS A 193 0.52 3.88 -24.89
C LYS A 193 -0.53 4.57 -24.05
N ILE A 194 -0.35 5.87 -23.77
CA ILE A 194 -1.29 6.65 -22.96
C ILE A 194 -2.20 7.48 -23.88
N ASP A 195 -1.59 8.34 -24.70
CA ASP A 195 -2.29 9.18 -25.67
C ASP A 195 -1.28 9.77 -26.66
N LYS A 196 -1.50 9.51 -27.96
CA LYS A 196 -0.64 9.98 -29.05
C LYS A 196 -0.61 11.49 -29.24
N HIS A 197 -1.61 12.19 -28.68
CA HIS A 197 -1.72 13.66 -28.80
C HIS A 197 -0.99 14.41 -27.69
N LEU A 198 -0.37 13.70 -26.72
CA LEU A 198 0.40 14.34 -25.68
C LEU A 198 1.63 15.06 -26.24
N PRO A 199 1.94 16.27 -25.74
CA PRO A 199 3.13 17.03 -26.12
C PRO A 199 4.41 16.19 -25.94
N ASP A 200 5.36 16.33 -26.86
CA ASP A 200 6.67 15.70 -26.76
C ASP A 200 7.64 16.58 -25.94
N VAL A 201 7.39 16.63 -24.65
CA VAL A 201 8.13 17.44 -23.68
C VAL A 201 8.63 16.55 -22.53
N PRO A 202 9.74 16.90 -21.86
CA PRO A 202 10.23 16.17 -20.70
C PRO A 202 9.19 16.10 -19.57
N THR A 203 9.17 14.99 -18.83
CA THR A 203 8.47 14.88 -17.55
C THR A 203 9.36 15.37 -16.41
N LEU A 204 8.79 15.56 -15.22
CA LEU A 204 9.61 15.95 -14.06
C LEU A 204 10.72 14.92 -13.77
N TYR A 205 10.45 13.63 -14.02
CA TYR A 205 11.46 12.58 -13.91
C TYR A 205 12.64 12.83 -14.87
N ASP A 206 12.37 13.19 -16.13
CA ASP A 206 13.39 13.48 -17.13
C ASP A 206 14.23 14.71 -16.73
N GLU A 207 13.59 15.74 -16.16
CA GLU A 207 14.28 16.93 -15.64
C GLU A 207 15.17 16.56 -14.42
N TYR A 208 14.71 15.71 -13.50
CA TYR A 208 15.53 15.26 -12.36
C TYR A 208 16.76 14.46 -12.80
N VAL A 209 16.67 13.69 -13.89
CA VAL A 209 17.83 13.04 -14.51
C VAL A 209 18.77 14.06 -15.13
N LYS A 210 18.24 15.01 -15.89
CA LYS A 210 19.01 16.11 -16.53
C LYS A 210 19.76 16.96 -15.50
N TRP A 211 19.14 17.25 -14.35
CA TRP A 211 19.75 17.99 -13.25
C TRP A 211 20.69 17.13 -12.39
N SER A 212 20.89 15.87 -12.73
CA SER A 212 21.72 14.92 -11.96
C SER A 212 21.26 14.70 -10.50
N ILE A 213 19.99 15.01 -10.18
CA ILE A 213 19.37 14.67 -8.91
C ILE A 213 19.13 13.17 -8.87
N ILE A 214 18.72 12.58 -9.98
CA ILE A 214 18.73 11.14 -10.20
C ILE A 214 20.03 10.78 -10.93
N PRO A 215 20.91 9.97 -10.30
CA PRO A 215 22.16 9.58 -10.93
C PRO A 215 21.98 8.81 -12.23
N GLU A 216 22.89 9.00 -13.18
CA GLU A 216 22.85 8.37 -14.52
C GLU A 216 22.79 6.84 -14.46
N ASN A 217 23.51 6.24 -13.51
CA ASN A 217 23.55 4.80 -13.29
C ASN A 217 22.26 4.24 -12.64
N GLU A 218 21.41 5.09 -12.07
CA GLU A 218 20.14 4.69 -11.43
C GLU A 218 18.92 4.91 -12.34
N LYS A 219 18.99 5.79 -13.34
CA LYS A 219 17.83 6.26 -14.11
C LYS A 219 17.01 5.15 -14.76
N LYS A 220 17.61 4.03 -15.10
CA LYS A 220 16.90 2.89 -15.68
C LYS A 220 16.41 1.86 -14.67
N GLY A 221 16.60 2.11 -13.38
CA GLY A 221 16.38 1.13 -12.34
C GLY A 221 17.55 0.16 -12.19
N GLY A 222 17.31 -1.03 -11.69
CA GLY A 222 18.34 -2.03 -11.46
C GLY A 222 17.86 -3.22 -10.64
N PHE A 223 18.79 -4.12 -10.36
CA PHE A 223 18.59 -5.21 -9.43
C PHE A 223 18.88 -4.75 -7.98
N THR A 224 18.06 -5.22 -7.04
CA THR A 224 18.34 -5.14 -5.61
C THR A 224 17.96 -6.45 -4.97
N ASN A 225 18.88 -7.02 -4.21
CA ASN A 225 18.63 -8.17 -3.37
C ASN A 225 18.79 -7.74 -1.92
N HIS A 226 17.97 -8.25 -1.04
CA HIS A 226 18.05 -7.85 0.36
C HIS A 226 17.82 -9.00 1.33
N PHE A 227 18.44 -8.90 2.46
CA PHE A 227 18.20 -9.72 3.64
C PHE A 227 17.40 -8.90 4.65
N LYS A 228 16.40 -9.52 5.25
CA LYS A 228 15.61 -8.96 6.33
C LYS A 228 15.90 -9.70 7.63
N VAL A 229 16.04 -8.95 8.72
CA VAL A 229 16.03 -9.48 10.09
C VAL A 229 15.17 -8.57 10.94
N GLY A 230 14.35 -9.15 11.79
CA GLY A 230 13.45 -8.33 12.61
C GLY A 230 12.89 -9.05 13.82
N ALA A 231 12.22 -8.28 14.65
CA ALA A 231 11.47 -8.75 15.80
C ALA A 231 10.04 -8.19 15.74
N LEU A 232 9.10 -8.98 16.24
CA LEU A 232 7.68 -8.67 16.26
C LEU A 232 7.12 -8.90 17.66
N TYR A 233 6.17 -8.08 18.06
CA TYR A 233 5.36 -8.26 19.25
C TYR A 233 3.89 -8.14 18.86
N ASP A 234 3.09 -9.22 19.08
CA ASP A 234 1.70 -9.27 18.67
C ASP A 234 0.81 -9.77 19.79
N THR A 235 -0.07 -8.90 20.28
CA THR A 235 -1.10 -9.21 21.30
C THR A 235 -2.51 -8.90 20.80
N ARG A 236 -2.69 -8.74 19.49
CA ARG A 236 -4.00 -8.45 18.90
C ARG A 236 -4.97 -9.60 19.17
N ASP A 237 -6.23 -9.22 19.41
CA ASP A 237 -7.32 -10.18 19.59
C ASP A 237 -7.69 -10.88 18.26
N ILE A 238 -7.72 -10.15 17.15
CA ILE A 238 -8.03 -10.66 15.81
C ILE A 238 -7.07 -10.03 14.80
N GLU A 239 -6.38 -10.84 13.99
CA GLU A 239 -5.38 -10.35 13.02
C GLU A 239 -5.99 -9.41 11.97
N ALA A 240 -7.17 -9.74 11.42
CA ALA A 240 -7.78 -8.99 10.31
C ALA A 240 -8.53 -7.72 10.75
N ASN A 241 -9.10 -7.71 11.96
CA ASN A 241 -9.93 -6.60 12.47
C ASN A 241 -9.76 -6.42 13.97
N PRO A 242 -8.58 -5.98 14.40
CA PRO A 242 -8.28 -5.89 15.82
C PRO A 242 -9.11 -4.82 16.50
N SER A 243 -9.58 -5.17 17.71
CA SER A 243 -10.29 -4.26 18.60
C SER A 243 -9.48 -3.88 19.84
N ARG A 244 -8.48 -4.69 20.19
CA ARG A 244 -7.57 -4.47 21.31
C ARG A 244 -6.21 -5.14 21.05
N GLY A 245 -5.20 -4.69 21.79
CA GLY A 245 -3.85 -5.23 21.74
C GLY A 245 -2.90 -4.36 20.94
N ILE A 246 -1.72 -4.88 20.74
CA ILE A 246 -0.58 -4.19 20.14
C ILE A 246 -0.02 -5.08 19.02
N TRP A 247 0.37 -4.45 17.92
CA TRP A 247 1.31 -4.96 16.94
C TRP A 247 2.50 -4.03 16.88
N ALA A 248 3.67 -4.51 17.22
CA ALA A 248 4.91 -3.77 17.07
C ALA A 248 5.91 -4.58 16.25
N GLU A 249 6.63 -3.93 15.35
CA GLU A 249 7.67 -4.54 14.53
C GLU A 249 8.89 -3.62 14.42
N ALA A 250 10.07 -4.21 14.43
CA ALA A 250 11.32 -3.57 14.05
C ALA A 250 12.05 -4.46 13.06
N VAL A 251 12.37 -3.93 11.89
CA VAL A 251 12.96 -4.69 10.77
C VAL A 251 14.15 -3.93 10.23
N VAL A 252 15.29 -4.61 10.15
CA VAL A 252 16.47 -4.14 9.44
C VAL A 252 16.56 -4.86 8.11
N VAL A 253 16.79 -4.11 7.06
CA VAL A 253 17.03 -4.59 5.70
C VAL A 253 18.46 -4.26 5.32
N TYR A 254 19.18 -5.25 4.86
CA TYR A 254 20.52 -5.10 4.28
C TYR A 254 20.51 -5.51 2.81
N THR A 255 20.96 -4.63 1.95
CA THR A 255 21.14 -4.86 0.51
C THR A 255 22.62 -4.87 0.19
N PRO A 256 23.26 -6.04 0.03
CA PRO A 256 24.68 -6.16 -0.33
C PRO A 256 24.87 -6.01 -1.84
N LYS A 257 26.10 -5.66 -2.24
CA LYS A 257 26.59 -5.85 -3.61
C LYS A 257 26.82 -7.33 -3.87
N PHE A 258 25.80 -8.03 -4.32
CA PHE A 258 25.80 -9.48 -4.49
C PHE A 258 24.71 -9.90 -5.48
N PHE A 259 24.94 -10.96 -6.26
CA PHE A 259 23.93 -11.64 -7.09
C PHE A 259 23.14 -10.67 -8.00
N PHE A 260 23.71 -10.29 -9.15
CA PHE A 260 23.20 -9.33 -10.13
C PHE A 260 23.09 -7.87 -9.62
N ASN A 261 23.50 -7.60 -8.39
CA ASN A 261 23.53 -6.26 -7.82
C ASN A 261 24.99 -5.86 -7.58
N ASP A 262 25.58 -5.13 -8.52
CA ASP A 262 27.01 -4.75 -8.45
C ASP A 262 27.21 -3.35 -7.83
N ASP A 263 26.18 -2.50 -7.87
CA ASP A 263 26.32 -1.06 -7.55
C ASP A 263 25.66 -0.66 -6.23
N VAL A 264 24.60 -1.36 -5.80
CA VAL A 264 23.74 -0.91 -4.71
C VAL A 264 24.13 -1.57 -3.39
N ASN A 265 24.43 -0.75 -2.38
CA ASN A 265 24.69 -1.22 -1.00
C ASN A 265 24.06 -0.23 -0.01
N TYR A 266 23.13 -0.72 0.80
CA TYR A 266 22.51 0.08 1.85
C TYR A 266 21.95 -0.76 3.00
N TRP A 267 21.72 -0.08 4.12
CA TRP A 267 20.99 -0.57 5.28
C TRP A 267 19.79 0.32 5.52
N LYS A 268 18.61 -0.26 5.70
CA LYS A 268 17.42 0.47 6.15
C LYS A 268 16.86 -0.12 7.43
N LEU A 269 16.37 0.75 8.29
CA LEU A 269 15.60 0.40 9.47
C LEU A 269 14.13 0.82 9.25
N SER A 270 13.21 -0.07 9.58
CA SER A 270 11.78 0.24 9.69
C SER A 270 11.27 -0.19 11.06
N ALA A 271 10.54 0.69 11.73
CA ALA A 271 9.88 0.40 12.98
C ALA A 271 8.42 0.85 12.92
N THR A 272 7.50 -0.04 13.28
CA THR A 272 6.06 0.24 13.25
C THR A 272 5.45 -0.16 14.57
N TRP A 273 4.62 0.71 15.12
CA TRP A 273 3.78 0.47 16.28
C TRP A 273 2.33 0.67 15.90
N ARG A 274 1.46 -0.31 16.21
CA ARG A 274 0.01 -0.24 16.05
C ARG A 274 -0.62 -0.64 17.37
N GLN A 275 -1.63 0.12 17.81
CA GLN A 275 -2.32 -0.20 19.06
C GLN A 275 -3.81 0.08 18.91
N TYR A 276 -4.60 -0.74 19.60
CA TYR A 276 -6.05 -0.76 19.50
C TYR A 276 -6.66 -0.73 20.88
N PHE A 277 -7.63 0.18 21.10
CA PHE A 277 -8.32 0.38 22.35
C PHE A 277 -9.81 0.40 22.11
N THR A 278 -10.54 -0.48 22.77
CA THR A 278 -12.01 -0.43 22.76
C THR A 278 -12.50 0.40 23.93
N PHE A 279 -13.01 1.61 23.66
CA PHE A 279 -13.62 2.48 24.67
C PHE A 279 -15.02 2.01 25.06
N VAL A 280 -15.82 1.56 24.08
CA VAL A 280 -17.15 1.01 24.32
C VAL A 280 -17.16 -0.41 23.76
N PRO A 281 -17.32 -1.43 24.63
CA PRO A 281 -17.31 -2.82 24.21
C PRO A 281 -18.23 -3.07 23.01
N ASN A 282 -17.68 -3.72 21.99
CA ASN A 282 -18.38 -4.05 20.76
C ASN A 282 -18.90 -2.87 19.92
N LYS A 283 -18.60 -1.62 20.26
CA LYS A 283 -19.11 -0.42 19.55
C LYS A 283 -18.04 0.51 19.06
N LEU A 284 -17.11 0.92 19.93
CA LEU A 284 -16.18 2.02 19.61
C LEU A 284 -14.75 1.63 19.93
N THR A 285 -13.92 1.58 18.90
CA THR A 285 -12.49 1.26 18.97
C THR A 285 -11.69 2.44 18.44
N PHE A 286 -10.69 2.87 19.19
CA PHE A 286 -9.64 3.76 18.73
C PHE A 286 -8.45 2.92 18.32
N ALA A 287 -7.91 3.18 17.14
CA ALA A 287 -6.73 2.52 16.58
C ALA A 287 -5.73 3.58 16.12
N TYR A 288 -4.44 3.35 16.37
CA TYR A 288 -3.41 4.22 15.81
C TYR A 288 -2.20 3.41 15.33
N ARG A 289 -1.51 3.96 14.35
CA ARG A 289 -0.24 3.49 13.82
C ARG A 289 0.78 4.61 13.84
N LEU A 290 1.99 4.30 14.30
CA LEU A 290 3.18 5.13 14.14
C LEU A 290 4.22 4.31 13.40
N MET A 291 4.88 4.91 12.41
CA MET A 291 5.91 4.24 11.62
C MET A 291 7.08 5.19 11.39
N TYR A 292 8.26 4.65 11.50
CA TYR A 292 9.51 5.25 11.04
C TYR A 292 10.19 4.31 10.05
N GLN A 293 10.74 4.86 8.99
CA GLN A 293 11.64 4.16 8.08
C GLN A 293 12.75 5.10 7.64
N GLY A 294 14.00 4.61 7.59
CA GLY A 294 15.12 5.41 7.12
C GLY A 294 16.35 4.59 6.77
N THR A 295 17.21 5.15 5.94
CA THR A 295 18.53 4.61 5.61
C THR A 295 19.49 4.86 6.76
N ILE A 296 20.10 3.80 7.30
CA ILE A 296 21.05 3.87 8.41
C ILE A 296 22.50 3.65 7.95
N GLY A 297 22.71 3.35 6.67
CA GLY A 297 24.04 3.22 6.07
C GLY A 297 23.98 2.95 4.57
N GLY A 298 25.00 3.37 3.84
CA GLY A 298 25.09 3.22 2.39
C GLY A 298 24.22 4.22 1.61
N HIS A 299 23.85 3.85 0.39
CA HIS A 299 23.03 4.68 -0.52
C HIS A 299 21.86 3.86 -1.08
N THR A 300 20.64 4.29 -0.77
CA THR A 300 19.42 3.69 -1.32
C THR A 300 19.12 4.32 -2.68
N PRO A 301 19.05 3.57 -3.79
CA PRO A 301 18.78 4.12 -5.09
C PRO A 301 17.35 4.68 -5.18
N PHE A 302 17.16 5.70 -6.02
CA PHE A 302 15.90 6.45 -6.08
C PHE A 302 14.67 5.56 -6.32
N TYR A 303 14.81 4.52 -7.13
CA TYR A 303 13.72 3.60 -7.46
C TYR A 303 13.32 2.64 -6.32
N MET A 304 14.15 2.58 -5.24
CA MET A 304 13.85 1.84 -4.01
C MET A 304 13.43 2.75 -2.85
N GLN A 305 13.58 4.07 -2.96
CA GLN A 305 13.18 5.02 -1.93
C GLN A 305 11.69 4.93 -1.57
N PRO A 306 10.75 4.80 -2.53
CA PRO A 306 9.34 4.69 -2.21
C PRO A 306 8.97 3.38 -1.51
N TYR A 307 9.81 2.33 -1.55
CA TYR A 307 9.46 1.03 -1.00
C TYR A 307 9.33 1.07 0.53
N MET A 308 8.13 0.73 1.03
CA MET A 308 7.84 0.65 2.46
C MET A 308 8.07 -0.76 2.98
N ILE A 309 8.93 -0.87 3.99
CA ILE A 309 9.35 -2.12 4.62
C ILE A 309 8.34 -2.47 5.72
N ASN A 310 7.78 -3.67 5.65
CA ASN A 310 6.89 -4.24 6.68
C ASN A 310 7.21 -5.73 6.84
N ALA A 311 6.87 -6.29 7.99
CA ALA A 311 6.78 -7.73 8.16
C ALA A 311 5.55 -8.28 7.41
N TYR A 312 5.68 -9.50 6.87
CA TYR A 312 4.69 -10.18 6.00
C TYR A 312 3.83 -9.25 5.15
N THR A 313 4.39 -8.77 4.08
CA THR A 313 3.75 -7.80 3.20
C THR A 313 2.74 -8.47 2.25
N PRO A 314 1.45 -8.55 2.58
CA PRO A 314 0.44 -9.05 1.65
C PRO A 314 0.06 -8.00 0.59
N VAL A 315 0.52 -6.75 0.79
CA VAL A 315 0.18 -5.61 -0.07
C VAL A 315 1.35 -5.32 -1.00
N THR A 316 1.14 -5.54 -2.28
CA THR A 316 2.16 -5.34 -3.32
C THR A 316 2.37 -3.88 -3.71
N LYS A 317 1.38 -3.03 -3.52
CA LYS A 317 1.46 -1.59 -3.84
C LYS A 317 1.48 -0.76 -2.56
N LEU A 318 2.62 -0.76 -1.90
CA LEU A 318 2.88 0.09 -0.75
C LEU A 318 4.17 0.85 -1.05
N ASP A 319 4.02 1.98 -1.74
CA ASP A 319 5.12 2.83 -2.18
C ASP A 319 4.87 4.25 -1.70
N GLY A 320 5.88 4.91 -1.15
CA GLY A 320 5.89 6.30 -0.71
C GLY A 320 4.78 6.67 0.27
N LEU A 321 4.79 7.85 0.79
CA LEU A 321 3.67 8.39 1.56
C LEU A 321 2.71 9.15 0.63
N GLY A 322 1.41 9.00 0.92
CA GLY A 322 0.28 9.44 0.11
C GLY A 322 -0.52 8.27 -0.44
N GLY A 323 -1.74 8.54 -0.86
CA GLY A 323 -2.68 7.53 -1.36
C GLY A 323 -3.33 6.68 -0.28
N GLY A 324 -4.17 5.75 -0.70
CA GLY A 324 -5.08 4.98 0.16
C GLY A 324 -4.44 4.04 1.18
N LYS A 325 -3.11 3.86 1.16
CA LYS A 325 -2.39 2.91 2.05
C LYS A 325 -1.47 3.57 3.08
N SER A 326 -1.31 4.89 3.03
CA SER A 326 -0.47 5.64 3.98
C SER A 326 -1.15 6.91 4.50
N ILE A 327 -1.18 8.00 3.75
CA ILE A 327 -1.83 9.28 4.10
C ILE A 327 -3.00 9.47 3.13
N ARG A 328 -4.21 9.10 3.56
CA ARG A 328 -5.41 9.13 2.71
C ARG A 328 -5.81 10.56 2.36
N GLY A 329 -6.02 10.84 1.08
CA GLY A 329 -6.32 12.18 0.57
C GLY A 329 -5.10 12.94 0.05
N VAL A 330 -3.91 12.65 0.53
CA VAL A 330 -2.65 13.13 -0.06
C VAL A 330 -2.37 12.31 -1.33
N MET A 331 -1.90 12.96 -2.40
CA MET A 331 -1.58 12.30 -3.67
C MET A 331 -0.57 11.16 -3.46
N ARG A 332 -0.75 10.06 -4.17
CA ARG A 332 0.13 8.89 -4.09
C ARG A 332 1.58 9.26 -4.44
N ASN A 333 2.55 8.76 -3.68
CA ASN A 333 3.99 9.10 -3.84
C ASN A 333 4.31 10.60 -3.73
N ARG A 334 3.45 11.41 -3.10
CA ARG A 334 3.72 12.83 -2.91
C ARG A 334 4.91 13.06 -1.98
N VAL A 335 5.08 12.18 -0.99
CA VAL A 335 6.11 12.31 0.04
C VAL A 335 7.07 11.15 -0.07
N VAL A 336 8.22 11.39 -0.70
CA VAL A 336 9.31 10.42 -0.89
C VAL A 336 10.61 11.06 -0.41
N GLY A 337 11.34 10.35 0.42
CA GLY A 337 12.64 10.77 0.96
C GLY A 337 13.47 9.55 1.36
N ASP A 338 14.68 9.78 1.83
CA ASP A 338 15.55 8.70 2.30
C ASP A 338 15.07 8.07 3.60
N GLY A 339 14.39 8.87 4.43
CA GLY A 339 13.64 8.38 5.59
C GLY A 339 12.43 9.25 5.92
N PHE A 340 11.40 8.63 6.50
CA PHE A 340 10.13 9.27 6.82
C PHE A 340 9.57 8.79 8.16
N VAL A 341 8.65 9.60 8.70
CA VAL A 341 7.72 9.23 9.77
C VAL A 341 6.29 9.28 9.26
N LEU A 342 5.44 8.39 9.78
CA LEU A 342 4.03 8.29 9.43
C LEU A 342 3.22 8.05 10.69
N GLY A 343 2.12 8.78 10.86
CA GLY A 343 1.12 8.59 11.89
C GLY A 343 -0.27 8.45 11.27
N ASN A 344 -1.05 7.50 11.77
CA ASN A 344 -2.47 7.35 11.44
C ASN A 344 -3.26 7.15 12.73
N ALA A 345 -4.42 7.78 12.83
CA ALA A 345 -5.36 7.61 13.93
C ALA A 345 -6.76 7.36 13.36
N GLU A 346 -7.47 6.39 13.90
CA GLU A 346 -8.81 6.01 13.47
C GLU A 346 -9.74 5.81 14.66
N LEU A 347 -10.93 6.38 14.58
CA LEU A 347 -12.03 6.11 15.47
C LEU A 347 -13.07 5.25 14.72
N ARG A 348 -13.13 3.97 15.06
CA ARG A 348 -13.93 2.93 14.41
C ARG A 348 -15.20 2.70 15.19
N TRP A 349 -16.36 3.08 14.64
CA TRP A 349 -17.67 2.91 15.26
C TRP A 349 -18.48 1.84 14.53
N LYS A 350 -18.84 0.76 15.23
CA LYS A 350 -19.74 -0.31 14.75
C LYS A 350 -21.18 0.15 15.01
N MET A 351 -21.83 0.73 14.00
CA MET A 351 -23.15 1.38 14.12
C MET A 351 -24.30 0.39 14.21
N PHE A 352 -24.32 -0.57 13.29
CA PHE A 352 -25.44 -1.49 13.13
C PHE A 352 -24.92 -2.92 12.97
N ARG A 353 -25.55 -3.86 13.68
CA ARG A 353 -25.21 -5.30 13.62
C ARG A 353 -26.43 -6.12 13.32
N THR A 354 -26.29 -7.13 12.48
CA THR A 354 -27.34 -8.08 12.12
C THR A 354 -26.72 -9.40 11.66
N VAL A 355 -27.55 -10.38 11.41
CA VAL A 355 -27.17 -11.64 10.78
C VAL A 355 -27.81 -11.71 9.39
N ILE A 356 -27.01 -11.83 8.34
CA ILE A 356 -27.46 -11.94 6.95
C ILE A 356 -26.98 -13.31 6.43
N ALA A 357 -27.87 -14.13 5.91
CA ALA A 357 -27.53 -15.46 5.38
C ALA A 357 -26.66 -16.30 6.37
N ARG A 358 -27.00 -16.29 7.67
CA ARG A 358 -26.26 -16.96 8.75
C ARG A 358 -24.83 -16.45 8.99
N GLN A 359 -24.52 -15.26 8.50
CA GLN A 359 -23.22 -14.62 8.70
C GLN A 359 -23.39 -13.35 9.52
N ASN A 360 -22.49 -13.12 10.47
CA ASN A 360 -22.47 -11.89 11.24
C ASN A 360 -22.08 -10.72 10.33
N PHE A 361 -22.94 -9.74 10.25
CA PHE A 361 -22.73 -8.52 9.47
C PHE A 361 -22.78 -7.30 10.35
N TYR A 362 -21.92 -6.34 10.11
CA TYR A 362 -22.09 -4.99 10.67
C TYR A 362 -21.70 -3.89 9.66
N LEU A 363 -22.36 -2.74 9.83
CA LEU A 363 -21.94 -1.48 9.22
C LEU A 363 -21.18 -0.67 10.25
N GLY A 364 -20.05 -0.12 9.85
CA GLY A 364 -19.22 0.76 10.66
C GLY A 364 -18.93 2.09 9.97
N LEU A 365 -18.74 3.12 10.78
CA LEU A 365 -18.20 4.41 10.40
C LEU A 365 -16.79 4.52 10.96
N ASN A 366 -15.88 5.05 10.13
CA ASN A 366 -14.50 5.32 10.50
C ASN A 366 -14.22 6.81 10.31
N ALA A 367 -13.80 7.51 11.37
CA ALA A 367 -13.23 8.85 11.26
C ALA A 367 -11.72 8.72 11.41
N PHE A 368 -10.95 9.39 10.57
CA PHE A 368 -9.50 9.25 10.59
C PHE A 368 -8.75 10.58 10.41
N ALA A 369 -7.53 10.58 10.93
CA ALA A 369 -6.53 11.60 10.67
C ALA A 369 -5.20 10.90 10.37
N ASP A 370 -4.55 11.30 9.29
CA ASP A 370 -3.28 10.76 8.84
C ASP A 370 -2.26 11.90 8.69
N ALA A 371 -1.00 11.65 8.99
CA ALA A 371 0.08 12.61 8.78
C ALA A 371 1.41 11.91 8.55
N GLY A 372 2.30 12.52 7.79
CA GLY A 372 3.67 12.05 7.61
C GLY A 372 4.59 13.16 7.15
N MET A 373 5.88 12.91 7.19
CA MET A 373 6.91 13.84 6.70
C MET A 373 8.22 13.11 6.42
N VAL A 374 9.04 13.68 5.57
CA VAL A 374 10.42 13.25 5.37
C VAL A 374 11.28 13.76 6.52
N VAL A 375 11.99 12.85 7.19
CA VAL A 375 12.94 13.18 8.28
C VAL A 375 14.40 12.96 7.88
N GLN A 376 14.63 12.24 6.78
CA GLN A 376 15.93 12.11 6.14
C GLN A 376 15.78 12.46 4.67
N GLN A 377 16.41 13.55 4.25
CA GLN A 377 16.34 14.03 2.88
C GLN A 377 17.27 13.23 1.96
N ILE A 378 16.81 12.98 0.73
CA ILE A 378 17.67 12.61 -0.39
C ILE A 378 18.55 13.83 -0.69
N LYS A 379 19.85 13.63 -0.68
CA LYS A 379 20.83 14.70 -0.83
C LYS A 379 21.12 14.99 -2.30
N PHE A 380 21.08 16.24 -2.68
CA PHE A 380 21.54 16.76 -3.96
C PHE A 380 22.09 18.16 -3.77
N ASP A 381 22.78 18.70 -4.76
CA ASP A 381 23.34 20.05 -4.69
C ASP A 381 22.24 21.12 -4.84
N LYS A 382 21.84 21.68 -3.70
CA LYS A 382 20.79 22.71 -3.63
C LYS A 382 21.19 24.05 -4.23
N SER A 383 22.50 24.29 -4.41
CA SER A 383 22.97 25.51 -5.07
C SER A 383 22.56 25.59 -6.53
N LEU A 384 22.35 24.43 -7.18
CA LEU A 384 21.83 24.34 -8.55
C LEU A 384 20.42 24.94 -8.65
N VAL A 385 19.56 24.67 -7.65
CA VAL A 385 18.19 25.22 -7.59
C VAL A 385 18.19 26.73 -7.54
N LEU A 386 19.13 27.31 -6.77
CA LEU A 386 19.21 28.76 -6.59
C LEU A 386 19.88 29.47 -7.78
N ALA A 387 20.65 28.72 -8.59
CA ALA A 387 21.39 29.27 -9.73
C ALA A 387 20.59 29.26 -11.04
N ASP A 388 19.56 28.38 -11.15
CA ASP A 388 18.78 28.19 -12.38
C ASP A 388 17.28 28.50 -12.11
N ALA A 389 16.79 29.57 -12.73
CA ALA A 389 15.40 30.02 -12.57
C ALA A 389 14.37 29.02 -13.10
N GLU A 390 14.70 28.24 -14.14
CA GLU A 390 13.81 27.20 -14.65
C GLU A 390 13.72 26.06 -13.65
N MET A 391 14.85 25.58 -13.12
CA MET A 391 14.90 24.57 -12.09
C MET A 391 14.16 25.04 -10.82
N ALA A 392 14.34 26.29 -10.40
CA ALA A 392 13.72 26.86 -9.21
C ALA A 392 12.18 26.80 -9.23
N ARG A 393 11.53 26.82 -10.41
CA ARG A 393 10.06 26.70 -10.54
C ARG A 393 9.49 25.37 -10.03
N HIS A 394 10.33 24.35 -9.90
CA HIS A 394 9.97 23.02 -9.47
C HIS A 394 10.29 22.74 -8.00
N PHE A 395 10.83 23.74 -7.30
CA PHE A 395 11.21 23.61 -5.90
C PHE A 395 10.59 24.72 -5.05
N ASN A 396 10.35 24.40 -3.79
CA ASN A 396 9.93 25.37 -2.80
C ASN A 396 11.14 25.77 -1.95
N THR A 397 11.61 27.02 -2.12
CA THR A 397 12.80 27.53 -1.46
C THR A 397 12.69 27.56 0.06
N ASP A 398 11.47 27.73 0.61
CA ASP A 398 11.22 27.74 2.05
C ASP A 398 11.43 26.36 2.70
N PHE A 399 11.31 25.29 1.91
CA PHE A 399 11.45 23.90 2.35
C PHE A 399 12.73 23.20 1.87
N LEU A 400 13.69 23.92 1.29
CA LEU A 400 14.92 23.30 0.76
C LEU A 400 15.71 22.51 1.81
N ASN A 401 15.66 22.91 3.08
CA ASN A 401 16.44 22.29 4.14
C ASN A 401 15.66 21.28 5.00
N ASN A 402 14.35 21.43 5.08
CA ASN A 402 13.48 20.56 5.89
C ASN A 402 12.15 20.37 5.19
N ASP A 403 11.56 19.19 5.34
CA ASP A 403 10.18 18.96 4.94
C ASP A 403 9.22 19.48 6.02
N GLY A 404 7.95 19.65 5.65
CA GLY A 404 6.85 19.93 6.56
C GLY A 404 5.99 18.70 6.81
N ILE A 405 5.04 18.81 7.73
CA ILE A 405 4.04 17.78 7.98
C ILE A 405 2.99 17.83 6.86
N HIS A 406 2.65 16.65 6.31
CA HIS A 406 1.61 16.43 5.30
C HIS A 406 0.35 15.85 5.98
N PRO A 407 -0.54 16.68 6.54
CA PRO A 407 -1.71 16.21 7.26
C PRO A 407 -2.91 16.03 6.36
N SER A 408 -3.74 15.05 6.71
CA SER A 408 -5.05 14.83 6.11
C SER A 408 -6.05 14.31 7.14
N ALA A 409 -7.34 14.43 6.83
CA ALA A 409 -8.40 13.82 7.62
C ALA A 409 -9.55 13.36 6.71
N GLY A 410 -10.39 12.48 7.22
CA GLY A 410 -11.50 11.99 6.45
C GLY A 410 -12.45 11.07 7.20
N LEU A 411 -13.39 10.54 6.43
CA LEU A 411 -14.40 9.60 6.89
C LEU A 411 -14.40 8.35 6.01
N GLY A 412 -14.80 7.24 6.60
CA GLY A 412 -14.93 5.99 5.89
C GLY A 412 -16.11 5.15 6.36
N LEU A 413 -16.62 4.34 5.45
CA LEU A 413 -17.64 3.34 5.73
C LEU A 413 -17.01 1.94 5.70
N ARG A 414 -17.52 1.05 6.53
CA ARG A 414 -17.11 -0.35 6.61
C ARG A 414 -18.33 -1.25 6.52
N ALA A 415 -18.32 -2.19 5.59
CA ALA A 415 -19.25 -3.31 5.57
C ALA A 415 -18.45 -4.57 5.89
N VAL A 416 -18.76 -5.19 7.04
CA VAL A 416 -17.93 -6.27 7.58
C VAL A 416 -18.76 -7.54 7.73
N LEU A 417 -18.23 -8.65 7.20
CA LEU A 417 -18.78 -10.00 7.33
C LEU A 417 -17.82 -10.86 8.15
N ASN A 418 -18.33 -11.50 9.20
CA ASN A 418 -17.61 -12.44 10.07
C ASN A 418 -16.27 -11.90 10.60
N GLU A 419 -16.15 -10.59 10.83
CA GLU A 419 -14.95 -9.88 11.28
C GLU A 419 -13.71 -10.01 10.36
N ASN A 420 -13.75 -10.86 9.33
CA ASN A 420 -12.61 -11.15 8.45
C ASN A 420 -12.73 -10.54 7.05
N PHE A 421 -13.92 -10.38 6.53
CA PHE A 421 -14.15 -9.73 5.25
C PHE A 421 -14.64 -8.32 5.47
N ILE A 422 -13.82 -7.34 5.10
CA ILE A 422 -14.06 -5.91 5.33
C ILE A 422 -14.05 -5.21 3.98
N LEU A 423 -15.19 -4.69 3.54
CA LEU A 423 -15.26 -3.72 2.46
C LEU A 423 -15.13 -2.33 3.06
N ALA A 424 -14.11 -1.60 2.67
CA ALA A 424 -13.78 -0.27 3.13
C ALA A 424 -13.99 0.76 2.02
N ILE A 425 -14.65 1.87 2.34
CA ILE A 425 -14.81 3.04 1.48
C ILE A 425 -14.33 4.24 2.28
N ASP A 426 -13.20 4.84 1.92
CA ASP A 426 -12.61 5.99 2.60
C ASP A 426 -12.58 7.20 1.68
N TYR A 427 -12.87 8.36 2.22
CA TYR A 427 -12.66 9.65 1.57
C TYR A 427 -11.82 10.54 2.47
N GLY A 428 -10.64 10.93 1.99
CA GLY A 428 -9.68 11.77 2.69
C GLY A 428 -9.46 13.10 1.99
N LEU A 429 -9.21 14.13 2.77
CA LEU A 429 -8.89 15.49 2.31
C LEU A 429 -7.53 15.90 2.86
N PRO A 430 -6.58 16.34 2.03
CA PRO A 430 -5.34 16.92 2.49
C PRO A 430 -5.59 18.34 3.00
N PHE A 431 -4.79 18.82 3.95
CA PHE A 431 -4.93 20.17 4.49
C PHE A 431 -4.06 21.19 3.73
N ASN A 432 -3.13 20.72 2.91
CA ASN A 432 -2.29 21.57 2.07
C ASN A 432 -2.56 21.32 0.59
N LYS A 433 -2.73 22.36 -0.20
CA LYS A 433 -2.96 22.29 -1.66
C LYS A 433 -1.78 21.66 -2.42
N GLN A 434 -0.58 21.73 -1.87
CA GLN A 434 0.62 21.08 -2.41
C GLN A 434 0.53 19.54 -2.35
N ASP A 435 -0.37 18.99 -1.53
CA ASP A 435 -0.64 17.56 -1.38
C ASP A 435 -1.84 17.07 -2.19
N GLY A 436 -2.47 17.97 -2.93
CA GLY A 436 -3.68 17.77 -3.70
C GLY A 436 -4.81 18.70 -3.25
N ASN A 437 -5.78 18.95 -4.13
CA ASN A 437 -6.87 19.91 -3.87
C ASN A 437 -8.28 19.27 -3.86
N LYS A 438 -8.41 18.02 -4.34
CA LYS A 438 -9.71 17.33 -4.50
C LYS A 438 -9.91 16.17 -3.52
N GLY A 439 -8.90 15.88 -2.69
CA GLY A 439 -8.89 14.68 -1.84
C GLY A 439 -8.86 13.37 -2.63
N GLY A 440 -9.00 12.26 -1.92
CA GLY A 440 -8.96 10.91 -2.50
C GLY A 440 -10.11 10.03 -2.01
N LEU A 441 -10.75 9.31 -2.94
CA LEU A 441 -11.72 8.25 -2.67
C LEU A 441 -11.06 6.90 -2.87
N TYR A 442 -11.16 6.02 -1.89
CA TYR A 442 -10.55 4.69 -1.90
C TYR A 442 -11.58 3.62 -1.54
N ILE A 443 -11.74 2.62 -2.40
CA ILE A 443 -12.57 1.44 -2.13
C ILE A 443 -11.63 0.24 -2.10
N SER A 444 -11.56 -0.45 -0.99
CA SER A 444 -10.60 -1.53 -0.77
C SER A 444 -11.14 -2.64 0.12
N ILE A 445 -10.45 -3.77 0.13
CA ILE A 445 -10.69 -4.88 1.05
C ILE A 445 -9.68 -4.79 2.20
N GLY A 446 -10.17 -4.92 3.45
CA GLY A 446 -9.41 -4.82 4.68
C GLY A 446 -9.39 -3.42 5.30
N ASN A 447 -8.91 -3.31 6.53
CA ASN A 447 -8.58 -2.05 7.17
C ASN A 447 -7.24 -1.51 6.65
N LEU A 448 -6.92 -0.25 6.97
CA LEU A 448 -5.63 0.34 6.63
C LEU A 448 -4.48 -0.35 7.40
N PHE A 449 -4.73 -0.69 8.68
CA PHE A 449 -3.79 -1.35 9.58
C PHE A 449 -4.51 -2.08 10.70
#